data_23bcb4b92b13a409f694c3e371790da2
#
_entry.id   23bcb4b92b13a409f694c3e371790da2
#
_cell.length_a   1.000
_cell.length_b   1.000
_cell.length_c   1.000
_cell.angle_alpha   90.00
_cell.angle_beta   90.00
_cell.angle_gamma   90.00
#
_symmetry.space_group_name_H-M   'P 1'
#
loop_
_entity.id
_entity.type
_entity.pdbx_description
1 polymer ?
#
loop_
_entity_poly.entity_id
_entity_poly.type
_entity_poly.pdbx_seq_one_letter_code
_entity_poly.pdbx_strand_id
1 'polypeptide(L)'
;MKSWKDDPRSATNPLFNDNKLKLGLFALNSGSQVMTLAPERYITDWDRADQTAAMMDRLGVEAMVSAMGWMGVPEDEPFTWTSALAARHAHIALIATFHMPLMHPSFVARASVTVDRVSAGRFGLNVVAGFNPDTFAAFGCRGVPADERYDHAAEYMELLKKLWTSEEHFAFEGRYFNLPKVRCNPLPVQKLPPVMNAGISGRGQDFACRYADMVFTLLEADMDDARAQIAHYKRRAREQFGREIQVWTQGYIVIRETRREAEDFLNCYAGEMADHQRIEAWLKALKMTADPHEDPARRARLYAGWAAGAGTRMVGTAQEVAKQLGALSDIGLDGMIWNTIEPETLLDHAGRALLPALEASGHRRARRQAS
;
A
#
# COMPACT_ATOMS: atom_id res chain seq x y z
N MET A 1 -14.52 15.94 14.64
CA MET A 1 -13.73 15.15 13.71
C MET A 1 -13.35 16.06 12.55
N LYS A 2 -12.04 16.34 12.33
CA LYS A 2 -11.63 16.98 11.08
C LYS A 2 -11.97 16.03 9.94
N SER A 3 -12.82 16.45 9.04
CA SER A 3 -13.09 15.72 7.80
C SER A 3 -11.83 15.79 6.92
N TRP A 4 -11.50 14.74 6.20
CA TRP A 4 -10.46 14.77 5.15
C TRP A 4 -10.70 15.87 4.12
N LYS A 5 -11.93 16.36 4.03
CA LYS A 5 -12.32 17.54 3.22
C LYS A 5 -11.59 18.82 3.61
N ASP A 6 -11.17 18.91 4.87
CA ASP A 6 -10.44 20.08 5.39
C ASP A 6 -8.92 19.93 5.18
N ASP A 7 -8.45 18.79 4.65
CA ASP A 7 -7.06 18.60 4.27
C ASP A 7 -6.78 19.30 2.93
N PRO A 8 -5.83 20.24 2.87
CA PRO A 8 -5.53 20.96 1.63
C PRO A 8 -5.11 20.03 0.49
N ARG A 9 -4.61 18.82 0.78
CA ARG A 9 -4.25 17.82 -0.21
C ARG A 9 -5.46 17.22 -0.92
N SER A 10 -6.66 17.32 -0.34
CA SER A 10 -7.91 16.81 -0.93
C SER A 10 -8.24 17.43 -2.29
N ALA A 11 -7.71 18.61 -2.58
CA ALA A 11 -7.91 19.28 -3.85
C ALA A 11 -7.21 18.58 -5.04
N THR A 12 -6.12 17.87 -4.78
CA THR A 12 -5.27 17.27 -5.84
C THR A 12 -5.06 15.76 -5.66
N ASN A 13 -4.97 15.28 -4.41
CA ASN A 13 -4.63 13.90 -4.13
C ASN A 13 -5.88 13.06 -3.83
N PRO A 14 -6.22 12.04 -4.65
CA PRO A 14 -7.42 11.23 -4.48
C PRO A 14 -7.42 10.39 -3.19
N LEU A 15 -6.28 10.21 -2.52
CA LEU A 15 -6.22 9.57 -1.19
C LEU A 15 -7.02 10.34 -0.13
N PHE A 16 -7.33 11.60 -0.37
CA PHE A 16 -8.09 12.48 0.53
C PHE A 16 -9.45 12.90 -0.05
N ASN A 17 -9.91 12.25 -1.12
CA ASN A 17 -11.21 12.53 -1.70
C ASN A 17 -12.38 12.13 -0.75
N ASP A 18 -13.60 12.44 -1.15
CA ASP A 18 -14.80 12.22 -0.36
C ASP A 18 -15.34 10.77 -0.34
N ASN A 19 -14.68 9.83 -1.04
CA ASN A 19 -15.07 8.42 -0.97
C ASN A 19 -14.85 7.89 0.45
N LYS A 20 -15.83 7.21 1.02
CA LYS A 20 -15.70 6.56 2.32
C LYS A 20 -14.67 5.42 2.22
N LEU A 21 -14.72 4.65 1.13
CA LEU A 21 -13.79 3.59 0.82
C LEU A 21 -12.99 3.93 -0.43
N LYS A 22 -11.67 4.06 -0.29
CA LYS A 22 -10.74 4.23 -1.39
C LYS A 22 -10.22 2.87 -1.84
N LEU A 23 -9.91 2.75 -3.12
CA LEU A 23 -9.49 1.51 -3.74
C LEU A 23 -8.17 1.71 -4.47
N GLY A 24 -7.39 0.63 -4.58
CA GLY A 24 -6.13 0.69 -5.31
C GLY A 24 -5.62 -0.67 -5.73
N LEU A 25 -4.52 -0.70 -6.49
CA LEU A 25 -3.78 -1.90 -6.88
C LEU A 25 -2.38 -1.90 -6.27
N PHE A 26 -1.86 -3.10 -6.01
CA PHE A 26 -0.55 -3.31 -5.40
C PHE A 26 0.43 -4.00 -6.34
N ALA A 27 1.70 -3.56 -6.28
CA ALA A 27 2.87 -4.28 -6.77
C ALA A 27 2.90 -4.58 -8.28
N LEU A 28 2.29 -3.76 -9.12
CA LEU A 28 2.37 -3.94 -10.58
C LEU A 28 3.79 -3.72 -11.12
N ASN A 29 4.64 -3.01 -10.37
CA ASN A 29 6.07 -2.89 -10.68
C ASN A 29 6.89 -4.15 -10.39
N SER A 30 6.31 -5.17 -9.72
CA SER A 30 7.02 -6.39 -9.32
C SER A 30 6.24 -7.68 -9.61
N GLY A 31 5.32 -7.65 -10.57
CA GLY A 31 4.54 -8.81 -10.98
C GLY A 31 3.44 -9.25 -10.02
N SER A 32 2.89 -8.33 -9.23
CA SER A 32 1.95 -8.56 -8.13
C SER A 32 2.51 -9.43 -6.97
N GLN A 33 1.80 -9.48 -5.85
CA GLN A 33 2.22 -10.32 -4.71
C GLN A 33 1.64 -11.75 -4.75
N VAL A 34 0.94 -12.11 -5.81
CA VAL A 34 0.34 -13.44 -5.96
C VAL A 34 1.45 -14.46 -6.24
N MET A 35 1.47 -15.53 -5.45
CA MET A 35 2.51 -16.56 -5.54
C MET A 35 1.96 -17.79 -6.25
N THR A 36 1.87 -17.71 -7.56
CA THR A 36 1.30 -18.74 -8.44
C THR A 36 2.18 -19.01 -9.64
N LEU A 37 2.07 -20.21 -10.20
CA LEU A 37 2.64 -20.63 -11.48
C LEU A 37 1.62 -20.53 -12.63
N ALA A 38 0.41 -20.05 -12.35
CA ALA A 38 -0.63 -19.89 -13.36
C ALA A 38 -0.13 -19.04 -14.55
N PRO A 39 -0.42 -19.45 -15.80
CA PRO A 39 0.06 -18.75 -16.99
C PRO A 39 -0.52 -17.33 -17.11
N GLU A 40 -1.70 -17.08 -16.56
CA GLU A 40 -2.37 -15.79 -16.54
C GLU A 40 -1.75 -14.79 -15.57
N ARG A 41 -0.83 -15.25 -14.70
CA ARG A 41 -0.25 -14.38 -13.69
C ARG A 41 0.34 -13.11 -14.30
N TYR A 42 0.08 -12.00 -13.66
CA TYR A 42 0.72 -10.74 -14.03
C TYR A 42 2.24 -10.86 -13.82
N ILE A 43 2.98 -10.60 -14.87
CA ILE A 43 4.43 -10.46 -14.86
C ILE A 43 4.72 -8.98 -15.07
N THR A 44 5.78 -8.47 -14.44
CA THR A 44 6.21 -7.08 -14.61
C THR A 44 6.40 -6.78 -16.09
N ASP A 45 5.60 -5.85 -16.58
CA ASP A 45 5.58 -5.39 -17.95
C ASP A 45 5.13 -3.94 -17.96
N TRP A 46 5.95 -3.07 -18.54
CA TRP A 46 5.68 -1.63 -18.55
C TRP A 46 4.38 -1.28 -19.27
N ASP A 47 4.15 -1.86 -20.46
CA ASP A 47 2.99 -1.51 -21.28
C ASP A 47 1.69 -1.94 -20.58
N ARG A 48 1.69 -3.11 -19.93
CA ARG A 48 0.56 -3.57 -19.11
C ARG A 48 0.34 -2.70 -17.88
N ALA A 49 1.42 -2.28 -17.20
CA ALA A 49 1.32 -1.38 -16.07
C ALA A 49 0.71 -0.02 -16.46
N ASP A 50 1.16 0.55 -17.58
CA ASP A 50 0.64 1.81 -18.13
C ASP A 50 -0.83 1.69 -18.56
N GLN A 51 -1.21 0.60 -19.25
CA GLN A 51 -2.60 0.33 -19.60
C GLN A 51 -3.50 0.16 -18.38
N THR A 52 -3.02 -0.58 -17.38
CA THR A 52 -3.73 -0.76 -16.10
C THR A 52 -3.92 0.58 -15.38
N ALA A 53 -2.88 1.40 -15.33
CA ALA A 53 -2.95 2.76 -14.78
C ALA A 53 -3.97 3.64 -15.52
N ALA A 54 -4.01 3.55 -16.85
CA ALA A 54 -5.01 4.26 -17.66
C ALA A 54 -6.45 3.78 -17.38
N MET A 55 -6.65 2.47 -17.13
CA MET A 55 -7.95 1.95 -16.71
C MET A 55 -8.35 2.46 -15.32
N MET A 56 -7.43 2.43 -14.35
CA MET A 56 -7.66 2.97 -13.00
C MET A 56 -8.03 4.46 -13.07
N ASP A 57 -7.29 5.22 -13.86
CA ASP A 57 -7.50 6.66 -14.07
C ASP A 57 -8.91 6.95 -14.60
N ARG A 58 -9.36 6.20 -15.62
CA ARG A 58 -10.71 6.31 -16.19
C ARG A 58 -11.80 5.91 -15.19
N LEU A 59 -11.57 4.88 -14.39
CA LEU A 59 -12.55 4.34 -13.43
C LEU A 59 -12.59 5.13 -12.12
N GLY A 60 -11.61 6.00 -11.85
CA GLY A 60 -11.52 6.73 -10.59
C GLY A 60 -11.09 5.85 -9.42
N VAL A 61 -10.34 4.78 -9.68
CA VAL A 61 -9.65 4.00 -8.64
C VAL A 61 -8.49 4.83 -8.12
N GLU A 62 -8.37 5.00 -6.80
CA GLU A 62 -7.58 6.07 -6.20
C GLU A 62 -6.09 5.85 -6.21
N ALA A 63 -5.62 4.63 -5.96
CA ALA A 63 -4.21 4.43 -5.62
C ALA A 63 -3.54 3.29 -6.39
N MET A 64 -2.30 3.51 -6.79
CA MET A 64 -1.37 2.47 -7.20
C MET A 64 -0.17 2.49 -6.27
N VAL A 65 0.07 1.38 -5.56
CA VAL A 65 1.16 1.24 -4.60
C VAL A 65 2.21 0.31 -5.18
N SER A 66 3.44 0.79 -5.35
CA SER A 66 4.54 -0.07 -5.78
C SER A 66 5.03 -0.95 -4.65
N ALA A 67 5.56 -2.12 -4.96
CA ALA A 67 6.32 -2.94 -4.03
C ALA A 67 7.82 -2.59 -4.08
N MET A 68 8.59 -3.10 -3.11
CA MET A 68 10.04 -3.03 -3.09
C MET A 68 10.57 -4.32 -2.43
N GLY A 69 10.91 -5.29 -3.25
CA GLY A 69 11.37 -6.61 -2.81
C GLY A 69 12.89 -6.80 -2.87
N TRP A 70 13.55 -6.20 -3.84
CA TRP A 70 14.99 -6.20 -4.10
C TRP A 70 15.67 -7.57 -4.30
N MET A 71 15.05 -8.65 -3.88
CA MET A 71 15.66 -9.97 -3.91
C MET A 71 14.75 -10.99 -4.60
N GLY A 72 15.19 -11.49 -5.74
CA GLY A 72 14.65 -12.70 -6.36
C GLY A 72 13.36 -12.56 -7.16
N VAL A 73 12.83 -11.36 -7.36
CA VAL A 73 11.71 -11.09 -8.27
C VAL A 73 12.09 -10.01 -9.27
N PRO A 74 11.64 -10.07 -10.52
CA PRO A 74 11.73 -8.95 -11.45
C PRO A 74 10.97 -7.76 -10.85
N GLU A 75 11.63 -6.59 -10.79
CA GLU A 75 11.05 -5.41 -10.16
C GLU A 75 11.60 -4.14 -10.80
N ASP A 76 10.68 -3.24 -11.20
CA ASP A 76 11.04 -1.89 -11.58
C ASP A 76 11.20 -1.02 -10.33
N GLU A 77 12.22 -0.13 -10.33
CA GLU A 77 12.52 0.73 -9.18
C GLU A 77 11.35 1.68 -8.89
N PRO A 78 10.85 1.73 -7.64
CA PRO A 78 9.59 2.41 -7.30
C PRO A 78 9.50 3.89 -7.64
N PHE A 79 10.54 4.70 -7.38
CA PHE A 79 10.48 6.15 -7.66
C PHE A 79 10.50 6.45 -9.16
N THR A 80 11.36 5.75 -9.91
CA THR A 80 11.45 5.91 -11.36
C THR A 80 10.17 5.46 -12.04
N TRP A 81 9.67 4.30 -11.64
CA TRP A 81 8.42 3.73 -12.16
C TRP A 81 7.20 4.63 -11.87
N THR A 82 7.04 5.08 -10.62
CA THR A 82 5.93 5.98 -10.27
C THR A 82 6.06 7.34 -10.95
N SER A 83 7.28 7.84 -11.17
CA SER A 83 7.50 9.10 -11.91
C SER A 83 7.04 8.99 -13.36
N ALA A 84 7.35 7.88 -14.02
CA ALA A 84 6.95 7.65 -15.41
C ALA A 84 5.42 7.58 -15.53
N LEU A 85 4.74 6.85 -14.64
CA LEU A 85 3.26 6.80 -14.60
C LEU A 85 2.64 8.15 -14.24
N ALA A 86 3.25 8.91 -13.32
CA ALA A 86 2.78 10.23 -12.92
C ALA A 86 2.72 11.23 -14.08
N ALA A 87 3.68 11.13 -15.01
CA ALA A 87 3.73 11.99 -16.20
C ALA A 87 2.66 11.63 -17.26
N ARG A 88 2.11 10.42 -17.21
CA ARG A 88 1.14 9.91 -18.20
C ARG A 88 -0.31 9.94 -17.72
N HIS A 89 -0.54 9.84 -16.43
CA HIS A 89 -1.88 9.70 -15.85
C HIS A 89 -2.19 10.87 -14.91
N ALA A 90 -3.43 11.37 -14.97
CA ALA A 90 -3.79 12.65 -14.37
C ALA A 90 -4.53 12.55 -13.02
N HIS A 91 -5.05 11.37 -12.65
CA HIS A 91 -5.95 11.28 -11.50
C HIS A 91 -5.51 10.32 -10.40
N ILE A 92 -4.86 9.19 -10.73
CA ILE A 92 -4.44 8.21 -9.72
C ILE A 92 -3.35 8.79 -8.79
N ALA A 93 -3.42 8.45 -7.52
CA ALA A 93 -2.31 8.63 -6.59
C ALA A 93 -1.29 7.51 -6.78
N LEU A 94 -0.02 7.89 -6.81
CA LEU A 94 1.10 6.98 -7.00
C LEU A 94 1.93 6.94 -5.72
N ILE A 95 1.99 5.76 -5.08
CA ILE A 95 2.66 5.56 -3.81
C ILE A 95 3.92 4.72 -4.03
N ALA A 96 5.09 5.34 -3.85
CA ALA A 96 6.36 4.64 -3.95
C ALA A 96 6.73 3.98 -2.61
N THR A 97 7.00 2.69 -2.65
CA THR A 97 7.53 1.95 -1.49
C THR A 97 9.06 2.07 -1.45
N PHE A 98 9.62 2.31 -0.27
CA PHE A 98 11.06 2.25 -0.08
C PHE A 98 11.44 1.79 1.34
N HIS A 99 12.64 1.23 1.47
CA HIS A 99 13.21 0.83 2.74
C HIS A 99 14.17 1.90 3.27
N MET A 100 13.82 2.52 4.41
CA MET A 100 14.56 3.63 5.00
C MET A 100 16.07 3.36 5.16
N PRO A 101 16.54 2.17 5.61
CA PRO A 101 17.97 1.93 5.76
C PRO A 101 18.77 1.86 4.45
N LEU A 102 18.11 1.73 3.31
CA LEU A 102 18.77 1.63 2.00
C LEU A 102 18.95 2.99 1.31
N MET A 103 18.22 4.02 1.74
CA MET A 103 18.20 5.31 1.06
C MET A 103 18.38 6.46 2.06
N HIS A 104 19.31 7.36 1.76
CA HIS A 104 19.52 8.54 2.60
C HIS A 104 18.31 9.49 2.53
N PRO A 105 17.83 10.08 3.66
CA PRO A 105 16.66 10.95 3.68
C PRO A 105 16.74 12.15 2.73
N SER A 106 17.94 12.72 2.51
CA SER A 106 18.12 13.80 1.54
C SER A 106 17.88 13.37 0.09
N PHE A 107 18.21 12.12 -0.26
CA PHE A 107 17.90 11.57 -1.57
C PHE A 107 16.38 11.36 -1.71
N VAL A 108 15.76 10.70 -0.71
CA VAL A 108 14.31 10.44 -0.72
C VAL A 108 13.51 11.73 -0.75
N ALA A 109 13.94 12.77 -0.01
CA ALA A 109 13.30 14.09 -0.07
C ALA A 109 13.28 14.64 -1.49
N ARG A 110 14.42 14.61 -2.20
CA ARG A 110 14.51 15.14 -3.58
C ARG A 110 13.73 14.31 -4.59
N ALA A 111 13.83 12.97 -4.51
CA ALA A 111 13.07 12.06 -5.36
C ALA A 111 11.57 12.28 -5.17
N SER A 112 11.09 12.30 -3.92
CA SER A 112 9.70 12.56 -3.57
C SER A 112 9.18 13.87 -4.15
N VAL A 113 9.94 14.96 -3.98
CA VAL A 113 9.56 16.28 -4.51
C VAL A 113 9.48 16.26 -6.03
N THR A 114 10.37 15.55 -6.71
CA THR A 114 10.33 15.44 -8.16
C THR A 114 9.04 14.76 -8.62
N VAL A 115 8.72 13.59 -8.04
CA VAL A 115 7.50 12.87 -8.39
C VAL A 115 6.25 13.64 -7.99
N ASP A 116 6.26 14.29 -6.82
CA ASP A 116 5.14 15.12 -6.34
C ASP A 116 4.82 16.26 -7.32
N ARG A 117 5.84 16.91 -7.85
CA ARG A 117 5.70 17.98 -8.85
C ARG A 117 5.24 17.46 -10.21
N VAL A 118 5.82 16.35 -10.69
CA VAL A 118 5.41 15.69 -11.95
C VAL A 118 3.94 15.23 -11.87
N SER A 119 3.53 14.71 -10.72
CA SER A 119 2.15 14.27 -10.49
C SER A 119 1.19 15.43 -10.14
N ALA A 120 1.65 16.67 -10.05
CA ALA A 120 0.85 17.81 -9.58
C ALA A 120 0.18 17.53 -8.21
N GLY A 121 0.91 16.94 -7.26
CA GLY A 121 0.45 16.73 -5.89
C GLY A 121 -0.34 15.43 -5.68
N ARG A 122 -0.09 14.37 -6.46
CA ARG A 122 -0.75 13.05 -6.30
C ARG A 122 0.23 11.95 -5.83
N PHE A 123 1.43 12.31 -5.47
CA PHE A 123 2.44 11.38 -4.98
C PHE A 123 2.26 11.07 -3.49
N GLY A 124 2.66 9.87 -3.08
CA GLY A 124 2.77 9.44 -1.69
C GLY A 124 3.92 8.46 -1.48
N LEU A 125 4.25 8.19 -0.24
CA LEU A 125 5.30 7.26 0.16
C LEU A 125 4.72 6.12 0.99
N ASN A 126 5.11 4.89 0.70
CA ASN A 126 5.00 3.77 1.61
C ASN A 126 6.36 3.51 2.25
N VAL A 127 6.51 3.90 3.52
CA VAL A 127 7.78 3.86 4.21
C VAL A 127 7.95 2.55 4.98
N VAL A 128 9.05 1.85 4.74
CA VAL A 128 9.37 0.57 5.39
C VAL A 128 10.62 0.76 6.26
N ALA A 129 10.48 0.49 7.56
CA ALA A 129 11.60 0.61 8.50
C ALA A 129 12.71 -0.44 8.27
N GLY A 130 12.44 -1.42 7.38
CA GLY A 130 13.35 -2.50 7.02
C GLY A 130 13.25 -3.70 7.97
N PHE A 131 13.32 -4.91 7.44
CA PHE A 131 13.21 -6.13 8.24
C PHE A 131 14.10 -7.28 7.75
N ASN A 132 14.54 -7.25 6.48
CA ASN A 132 15.27 -8.35 5.86
C ASN A 132 16.78 -8.07 5.83
N PRO A 133 17.60 -8.81 6.62
CA PRO A 133 19.05 -8.65 6.63
C PRO A 133 19.72 -8.93 5.27
N ASP A 134 19.17 -9.86 4.48
CA ASP A 134 19.74 -10.23 3.19
C ASP A 134 19.62 -9.06 2.19
N THR A 135 18.53 -8.31 2.26
CA THR A 135 18.37 -7.08 1.47
C THR A 135 19.45 -6.05 1.82
N PHE A 136 19.74 -5.86 3.09
CA PHE A 136 20.78 -4.92 3.51
C PHE A 136 22.17 -5.36 3.04
N ALA A 137 22.46 -6.66 3.16
CA ALA A 137 23.71 -7.25 2.69
C ALA A 137 23.90 -7.09 1.17
N ALA A 138 22.83 -7.27 0.38
CA ALA A 138 22.86 -7.08 -1.07
C ALA A 138 23.22 -5.66 -1.50
N PHE A 139 22.88 -4.66 -0.67
CA PHE A 139 23.24 -3.25 -0.89
C PHE A 139 24.55 -2.84 -0.19
N GLY A 140 25.27 -3.77 0.43
CA GLY A 140 26.46 -3.45 1.22
C GLY A 140 26.19 -2.58 2.44
N CYS A 141 24.92 -2.49 2.86
CA CYS A 141 24.49 -1.68 3.98
C CYS A 141 24.55 -2.49 5.27
N ARG A 142 25.02 -1.88 6.36
CA ARG A 142 24.77 -2.41 7.69
C ARG A 142 23.31 -2.08 8.04
N GLY A 143 22.47 -3.11 8.22
CA GLY A 143 21.13 -2.89 8.68
C GLY A 143 21.09 -2.20 10.05
N VAL A 144 19.98 -1.59 10.37
CA VAL A 144 19.74 -1.04 11.73
C VAL A 144 19.35 -2.18 12.67
N PRO A 145 19.93 -2.27 13.89
CA PRO A 145 19.54 -3.26 14.88
C PRO A 145 18.01 -3.26 15.11
N ALA A 146 17.45 -4.45 15.36
CA ALA A 146 15.99 -4.60 15.43
C ALA A 146 15.33 -3.75 16.53
N ASP A 147 16.02 -3.57 17.66
CA ASP A 147 15.61 -2.75 18.78
C ASP A 147 15.73 -1.24 18.52
N GLU A 148 16.63 -0.82 17.65
CA GLU A 148 16.83 0.58 17.25
C GLU A 148 16.05 0.99 15.99
N ARG A 149 15.46 0.03 15.28
CA ARG A 149 14.82 0.24 13.96
C ARG A 149 13.83 1.40 13.94
N TYR A 150 12.98 1.49 14.94
CA TYR A 150 11.95 2.53 14.98
C TYR A 150 12.46 3.87 15.52
N ASP A 151 13.58 3.89 16.25
CA ASP A 151 14.26 5.14 16.62
C ASP A 151 14.93 5.75 15.40
N HIS A 152 15.63 4.93 14.62
CA HIS A 152 16.18 5.34 13.32
C HIS A 152 15.09 5.84 12.36
N ALA A 153 13.98 5.09 12.25
CA ALA A 153 12.86 5.47 11.39
C ALA A 153 12.19 6.78 11.84
N ALA A 154 12.07 7.01 13.14
CA ALA A 154 11.53 8.26 13.68
C ALA A 154 12.42 9.46 13.35
N GLU A 155 13.73 9.37 13.58
CA GLU A 155 14.67 10.42 13.20
C GLU A 155 14.71 10.67 11.69
N TYR A 156 14.61 9.58 10.89
CA TYR A 156 14.47 9.67 9.44
C TYR A 156 13.26 10.52 9.03
N MET A 157 12.09 10.25 9.62
CA MET A 157 10.86 10.99 9.32
C MET A 157 10.90 12.45 9.76
N GLU A 158 11.52 12.73 10.91
CA GLU A 158 11.71 14.13 11.36
C GLU A 158 12.60 14.91 10.39
N LEU A 159 13.71 14.32 9.95
CA LEU A 159 14.58 14.94 8.94
C LEU A 159 13.87 15.10 7.60
N LEU A 160 13.13 14.07 7.14
CA LEU A 160 12.40 14.11 5.88
C LEU A 160 11.34 15.21 5.87
N LYS A 161 10.55 15.32 6.94
CA LYS A 161 9.56 16.41 7.10
C LYS A 161 10.22 17.79 7.10
N LYS A 162 11.35 17.94 7.80
CA LYS A 162 12.10 19.19 7.83
C LYS A 162 12.63 19.56 6.45
N LEU A 163 13.12 18.57 5.67
CA LEU A 163 13.56 18.78 4.28
C LEU A 163 12.41 19.23 3.37
N TRP A 164 11.21 18.72 3.55
CA TRP A 164 10.05 19.10 2.74
C TRP A 164 9.47 20.49 3.09
N THR A 165 9.74 21.02 4.29
CA THR A 165 9.08 22.23 4.79
C THR A 165 10.02 23.44 4.99
N SER A 166 11.34 23.22 5.00
CA SER A 166 12.30 24.30 5.25
C SER A 166 12.65 25.04 3.97
N GLU A 167 12.38 26.35 3.95
CA GLU A 167 12.76 27.23 2.84
C GLU A 167 14.24 27.58 2.85
N GLU A 168 14.87 27.56 4.03
CA GLU A 168 16.25 27.92 4.24
C GLU A 168 17.14 26.69 4.50
N HIS A 169 18.46 26.88 4.38
CA HIS A 169 19.42 25.89 4.82
C HIS A 169 19.35 25.71 6.33
N PHE A 170 19.46 24.48 6.78
CA PHE A 170 19.52 24.14 8.20
C PHE A 170 20.57 23.08 8.48
N ALA A 171 21.03 23.02 9.73
CA ALA A 171 21.76 21.89 10.27
C ALA A 171 20.78 20.89 10.89
N PHE A 172 21.12 19.61 10.83
CA PHE A 172 20.42 18.53 11.52
C PHE A 172 21.43 17.69 12.28
N GLU A 173 21.29 17.63 13.59
CA GLU A 173 22.16 16.87 14.47
C GLU A 173 21.30 15.82 15.19
N GLY A 174 21.46 14.58 14.81
CA GLY A 174 20.74 13.45 15.36
C GLY A 174 21.68 12.30 15.73
N ARG A 175 21.10 11.22 16.21
CA ARG A 175 21.86 10.00 16.52
C ARG A 175 22.29 9.26 15.27
N TYR A 176 21.46 9.26 14.24
CA TYR A 176 21.65 8.50 12.99
C TYR A 176 22.02 9.37 11.82
N PHE A 177 21.60 10.63 11.81
CA PHE A 177 21.86 11.56 10.70
C PHE A 177 22.50 12.85 11.23
N ASN A 178 23.61 13.25 10.59
CA ASN A 178 24.36 14.45 10.94
C ASN A 178 24.67 15.22 9.68
N LEU A 179 23.96 16.33 9.48
CA LEU A 179 24.05 17.16 8.29
C LEU A 179 24.36 18.62 8.69
N PRO A 180 25.59 19.08 8.47
CA PRO A 180 26.01 20.42 8.91
C PRO A 180 25.27 21.53 8.16
N LYS A 181 24.85 21.26 6.91
CA LYS A 181 24.09 22.21 6.09
C LYS A 181 23.34 21.46 5.00
N VAL A 182 22.01 21.48 5.05
CA VAL A 182 21.16 20.81 4.07
C VAL A 182 19.94 21.66 3.73
N ARG A 183 19.40 21.47 2.53
CA ARG A 183 18.14 22.03 2.03
C ARG A 183 17.60 21.15 0.92
N CYS A 184 16.27 20.99 0.86
CA CYS A 184 15.57 20.50 -0.31
C CYS A 184 14.97 21.68 -1.08
N ASN A 185 15.32 21.81 -2.34
CA ASN A 185 14.79 22.85 -3.24
C ASN A 185 14.69 22.27 -4.66
N PRO A 186 13.51 22.32 -5.31
CA PRO A 186 12.27 22.95 -4.85
C PRO A 186 11.60 22.19 -3.69
N LEU A 187 10.57 22.77 -3.08
CA LEU A 187 9.69 22.14 -2.11
C LEU A 187 8.55 21.37 -2.80
N PRO A 188 7.90 20.40 -2.12
CA PRO A 188 6.79 19.64 -2.69
C PRO A 188 5.54 20.52 -2.88
N VAL A 189 4.71 20.17 -3.86
CA VAL A 189 3.42 20.83 -4.14
C VAL A 189 2.45 20.63 -2.98
N GLN A 190 2.41 19.42 -2.43
CA GLN A 190 1.53 19.07 -1.32
C GLN A 190 1.97 19.60 0.04
N LYS A 191 3.09 20.32 0.15
CA LYS A 191 3.75 20.70 1.40
C LYS A 191 4.28 19.48 2.17
N LEU A 192 3.43 18.48 2.43
CA LEU A 192 3.77 17.20 3.04
C LEU A 192 3.15 16.06 2.21
N PRO A 193 3.91 15.40 1.33
CA PRO A 193 3.44 14.20 0.65
C PRO A 193 2.93 13.16 1.65
N PRO A 194 1.79 12.51 1.39
CA PRO A 194 1.22 11.54 2.32
C PRO A 194 2.11 10.33 2.52
N VAL A 195 2.07 9.79 3.72
CA VAL A 195 2.86 8.65 4.15
C VAL A 195 1.95 7.49 4.52
N MET A 196 2.24 6.32 3.95
CA MET A 196 1.69 5.02 4.33
C MET A 196 2.76 4.23 5.09
N ASN A 197 2.36 3.44 6.09
CA ASN A 197 3.29 2.54 6.80
C ASN A 197 2.57 1.29 7.31
N ALA A 198 3.26 0.14 7.23
CA ALA A 198 2.76 -1.18 7.60
C ALA A 198 3.34 -1.70 8.93
N GLY A 199 3.56 -0.86 9.91
CA GLY A 199 4.08 -1.26 11.22
C GLY A 199 3.03 -2.00 12.06
N ILE A 200 3.26 -3.30 12.32
CA ILE A 200 2.31 -4.17 13.07
C ILE A 200 2.75 -4.49 14.50
N SER A 201 4.04 -4.39 14.83
CA SER A 201 4.52 -4.55 16.23
C SER A 201 4.11 -3.37 17.09
N GLY A 202 4.16 -3.48 18.43
CA GLY A 202 3.79 -2.37 19.31
C GLY A 202 4.50 -1.06 18.97
N ARG A 203 5.85 -1.08 18.82
CA ARG A 203 6.64 0.07 18.36
C ARG A 203 6.34 0.48 16.93
N GLY A 204 6.01 -0.49 16.06
CA GLY A 204 5.60 -0.23 14.68
C GLY A 204 4.26 0.46 14.60
N GLN A 205 3.31 0.09 15.44
CA GLN A 205 2.01 0.75 15.54
C GLN A 205 2.16 2.20 16.02
N ASP A 206 3.03 2.45 17.04
CA ASP A 206 3.34 3.81 17.50
C ASP A 206 3.93 4.66 16.38
N PHE A 207 4.90 4.10 15.66
CA PHE A 207 5.50 4.77 14.51
C PHE A 207 4.47 5.10 13.44
N ALA A 208 3.62 4.12 13.04
CA ALA A 208 2.58 4.33 12.06
C ALA A 208 1.57 5.41 12.51
N CYS A 209 1.06 5.32 13.73
CA CYS A 209 0.12 6.31 14.28
C CYS A 209 0.71 7.72 14.40
N ARG A 210 2.03 7.83 14.67
CA ARG A 210 2.73 9.10 14.81
C ARG A 210 3.07 9.76 13.46
N TYR A 211 3.48 8.98 12.47
CA TYR A 211 4.07 9.52 11.24
C TYR A 211 3.28 9.29 9.96
N ALA A 212 2.47 8.22 9.89
CA ALA A 212 1.72 7.90 8.68
C ALA A 212 0.36 8.63 8.63
N ASP A 213 -0.08 8.96 7.42
CA ASP A 213 -1.45 9.40 7.12
C ASP A 213 -2.35 8.18 6.91
N MET A 214 -1.77 7.08 6.42
CA MET A 214 -2.42 5.81 6.16
C MET A 214 -1.67 4.69 6.90
N VAL A 215 -2.31 4.09 7.89
CA VAL A 215 -1.85 2.84 8.49
C VAL A 215 -2.27 1.70 7.60
N PHE A 216 -1.32 0.92 7.11
CA PHE A 216 -1.54 -0.21 6.22
C PHE A 216 -1.34 -1.51 7.00
N THR A 217 -2.41 -2.26 7.22
CA THR A 217 -2.38 -3.46 8.07
C THR A 217 -3.18 -4.60 7.48
N LEU A 218 -2.84 -5.83 7.81
CA LEU A 218 -3.72 -6.98 7.56
C LEU A 218 -4.82 -6.98 8.61
N LEU A 219 -6.07 -7.09 8.18
CA LEU A 219 -7.20 -7.16 9.09
C LEU A 219 -7.32 -8.56 9.72
N GLU A 220 -7.82 -8.58 10.94
CA GLU A 220 -8.30 -9.81 11.57
C GLU A 220 -9.42 -10.44 10.72
N ALA A 221 -9.53 -11.76 10.80
CA ALA A 221 -10.47 -12.51 9.96
C ALA A 221 -11.93 -12.32 10.41
N ASP A 222 -12.15 -12.16 11.72
CA ASP A 222 -13.46 -11.87 12.29
C ASP A 222 -13.80 -10.39 12.13
N MET A 223 -15.07 -10.09 11.83
CA MET A 223 -15.52 -8.72 11.54
C MET A 223 -15.51 -7.83 12.78
N ASP A 224 -15.79 -8.36 13.95
CA ASP A 224 -15.78 -7.60 15.21
C ASP A 224 -14.34 -7.35 15.67
N ASP A 225 -13.44 -8.31 15.50
CA ASP A 225 -12.01 -8.15 15.75
C ASP A 225 -11.40 -7.12 14.78
N ALA A 226 -11.75 -7.17 13.49
CA ALA A 226 -11.34 -6.18 12.51
C ALA A 226 -11.84 -4.77 12.86
N ARG A 227 -13.09 -4.64 13.32
CA ARG A 227 -13.64 -3.36 13.84
C ARG A 227 -12.85 -2.84 15.03
N ALA A 228 -12.56 -3.71 15.98
CA ALA A 228 -11.78 -3.37 17.18
C ALA A 228 -10.36 -2.93 16.80
N GLN A 229 -9.72 -3.64 15.86
CA GLN A 229 -8.39 -3.31 15.34
C GLN A 229 -8.37 -1.94 14.66
N ILE A 230 -9.31 -1.65 13.75
CA ILE A 230 -9.41 -0.35 13.08
C ILE A 230 -9.62 0.78 14.11
N ALA A 231 -10.56 0.57 15.03
CA ALA A 231 -10.84 1.54 16.10
C ALA A 231 -9.62 1.77 16.99
N HIS A 232 -8.84 0.72 17.28
CA HIS A 232 -7.61 0.81 18.06
C HIS A 232 -6.59 1.76 17.42
N TYR A 233 -6.28 1.60 16.12
CA TYR A 233 -5.33 2.47 15.42
C TYR A 233 -5.81 3.93 15.40
N LYS A 234 -7.07 4.18 15.06
CA LYS A 234 -7.64 5.55 15.02
C LYS A 234 -7.65 6.20 16.40
N ARG A 235 -8.02 5.46 17.45
CA ARG A 235 -7.99 5.95 18.83
C ARG A 235 -6.56 6.25 19.28
N ARG A 236 -5.61 5.31 19.07
CA ARG A 236 -4.20 5.48 19.43
C ARG A 236 -3.57 6.70 18.77
N ALA A 237 -3.81 6.92 17.47
CA ALA A 237 -3.31 8.08 16.77
C ALA A 237 -3.86 9.39 17.35
N ARG A 238 -5.14 9.41 17.71
CA ARG A 238 -5.79 10.60 18.27
C ARG A 238 -5.32 10.89 19.69
N GLU A 239 -5.36 9.89 20.57
CA GLU A 239 -5.08 10.06 22.01
C GLU A 239 -3.59 10.29 22.30
N GLN A 240 -2.69 9.59 21.59
CA GLN A 240 -1.25 9.67 21.89
C GLN A 240 -0.52 10.70 21.03
N PHE A 241 -1.01 10.97 19.83
CA PHE A 241 -0.28 11.81 18.87
C PHE A 241 -1.09 12.99 18.32
N GLY A 242 -2.36 13.15 18.72
CA GLY A 242 -3.23 14.25 18.28
C GLY A 242 -3.54 14.22 16.77
N ARG A 243 -3.49 13.02 16.14
CA ARG A 243 -3.63 12.86 14.68
C ARG A 243 -4.88 12.10 14.31
N GLU A 244 -5.50 12.52 13.20
CA GLU A 244 -6.44 11.68 12.46
C GLU A 244 -5.67 10.92 11.38
N ILE A 245 -5.97 9.64 11.21
CA ILE A 245 -5.34 8.75 10.24
C ILE A 245 -6.39 7.95 9.49
N GLN A 246 -6.05 7.48 8.31
CA GLN A 246 -6.79 6.45 7.60
C GLN A 246 -6.24 5.07 7.96
N VAL A 247 -7.11 4.05 7.99
CA VAL A 247 -6.71 2.65 8.10
C VAL A 247 -7.00 1.96 6.78
N TRP A 248 -5.96 1.41 6.20
CA TRP A 248 -5.99 0.69 4.93
C TRP A 248 -5.59 -0.76 5.14
N THR A 249 -6.12 -1.63 4.30
CA THR A 249 -5.72 -3.05 4.25
C THR A 249 -5.41 -3.48 2.82
N GLN A 250 -4.83 -4.66 2.69
CA GLN A 250 -4.78 -5.34 1.40
C GLN A 250 -5.74 -6.53 1.38
N GLY A 251 -6.15 -6.91 0.18
CA GLY A 251 -6.95 -8.10 -0.06
C GLY A 251 -6.70 -8.67 -1.44
N TYR A 252 -6.84 -9.98 -1.58
CA TYR A 252 -6.89 -10.60 -2.90
C TYR A 252 -8.33 -10.63 -3.41
N ILE A 253 -8.48 -10.27 -4.68
CA ILE A 253 -9.79 -10.07 -5.28
C ILE A 253 -9.97 -10.91 -6.53
N VAL A 254 -11.08 -11.64 -6.59
CA VAL A 254 -11.51 -12.42 -7.75
C VAL A 254 -12.98 -12.16 -8.01
N ILE A 255 -13.28 -11.59 -9.17
CA ILE A 255 -14.65 -11.31 -9.60
C ILE A 255 -14.94 -12.13 -10.85
N ARG A 256 -16.06 -12.87 -10.86
CA ARG A 256 -16.59 -13.60 -12.02
C ARG A 256 -18.11 -13.42 -12.07
N GLU A 257 -18.72 -13.93 -13.14
CA GLU A 257 -20.18 -13.84 -13.33
C GLU A 257 -20.94 -14.62 -12.24
N THR A 258 -20.37 -15.73 -11.77
CA THR A 258 -20.93 -16.51 -10.67
C THR A 258 -19.91 -16.71 -9.55
N ARG A 259 -20.40 -16.91 -8.33
CA ARG A 259 -19.56 -17.26 -7.18
C ARG A 259 -18.75 -18.55 -7.44
N ARG A 260 -19.36 -19.54 -8.08
CA ARG A 260 -18.71 -20.81 -8.40
C ARG A 260 -17.50 -20.60 -9.32
N GLU A 261 -17.65 -19.84 -10.39
CA GLU A 261 -16.54 -19.53 -11.29
C GLU A 261 -15.42 -18.77 -10.56
N ALA A 262 -15.75 -17.86 -9.64
CA ALA A 262 -14.77 -17.14 -8.85
C ALA A 262 -13.99 -18.08 -7.90
N GLU A 263 -14.70 -19.01 -7.25
CA GLU A 263 -14.08 -20.02 -6.39
C GLU A 263 -13.23 -21.01 -7.17
N ASP A 264 -13.73 -21.50 -8.30
CA ASP A 264 -13.01 -22.44 -9.18
C ASP A 264 -11.72 -21.79 -9.70
N PHE A 265 -11.77 -20.52 -10.09
CA PHE A 265 -10.59 -19.77 -10.53
C PHE A 265 -9.58 -19.55 -9.39
N LEU A 266 -10.04 -19.18 -8.21
CA LEU A 266 -9.17 -19.05 -7.04
C LEU A 266 -8.48 -20.38 -6.71
N ASN A 267 -9.23 -21.47 -6.70
CA ASN A 267 -8.70 -22.81 -6.40
C ASN A 267 -7.67 -23.25 -7.46
N CYS A 268 -7.87 -22.91 -8.71
CA CYS A 268 -6.91 -23.18 -9.77
C CYS A 268 -5.60 -22.44 -9.52
N TYR A 269 -5.60 -21.11 -9.42
CA TYR A 269 -4.34 -20.38 -9.37
C TYR A 269 -3.67 -20.38 -7.99
N ALA A 270 -4.44 -20.38 -6.89
CA ALA A 270 -3.91 -20.33 -5.52
C ALA A 270 -3.88 -21.69 -4.81
N GLY A 271 -4.50 -22.70 -5.40
CA GLY A 271 -4.45 -24.09 -4.93
C GLY A 271 -3.57 -24.95 -5.83
N GLU A 272 -4.09 -25.34 -6.99
CA GLU A 272 -3.43 -26.30 -7.88
C GLU A 272 -2.10 -25.76 -8.47
N MET A 273 -2.06 -24.45 -8.78
CA MET A 273 -0.91 -23.79 -9.37
C MET A 273 -0.14 -22.88 -8.38
N ALA A 274 -0.32 -23.08 -7.08
CA ALA A 274 0.42 -22.33 -6.07
C ALA A 274 1.93 -22.54 -6.21
N ASP A 275 2.71 -21.45 -6.14
CA ASP A 275 4.17 -21.50 -6.11
C ASP A 275 4.65 -21.83 -4.68
N HIS A 276 4.61 -23.10 -4.33
CA HIS A 276 4.96 -23.56 -2.99
C HIS A 276 6.39 -23.20 -2.59
N GLN A 277 7.34 -23.21 -3.52
CA GLN A 277 8.72 -22.83 -3.23
C GLN A 277 8.82 -21.35 -2.81
N ARG A 278 8.16 -20.48 -3.54
CA ARG A 278 8.15 -19.03 -3.25
C ARG A 278 7.42 -18.73 -1.95
N ILE A 279 6.29 -19.40 -1.70
CA ILE A 279 5.51 -19.25 -0.45
C ILE A 279 6.35 -19.66 0.76
N GLU A 280 7.01 -20.84 0.73
CA GLU A 280 7.87 -21.30 1.82
C GLU A 280 9.03 -20.33 2.09
N ALA A 281 9.72 -19.87 1.04
CA ALA A 281 10.81 -18.91 1.17
C ALA A 281 10.33 -17.59 1.82
N TRP A 282 9.15 -17.13 1.42
CA TRP A 282 8.55 -15.90 1.95
C TRP A 282 8.14 -16.04 3.42
N LEU A 283 7.43 -17.13 3.77
CA LEU A 283 7.04 -17.40 5.16
C LEU A 283 8.27 -17.52 6.06
N LYS A 284 9.34 -18.14 5.59
CA LYS A 284 10.62 -18.19 6.30
C LYS A 284 11.21 -16.79 6.53
N ALA A 285 11.23 -15.95 5.51
CA ALA A 285 11.74 -14.58 5.61
C ALA A 285 10.94 -13.73 6.60
N LEU A 286 9.63 -13.93 6.68
CA LEU A 286 8.75 -13.28 7.64
C LEU A 286 8.84 -13.88 9.06
N LYS A 287 9.62 -14.93 9.28
CA LYS A 287 9.66 -15.71 10.53
C LYS A 287 8.28 -16.25 10.95
N MET A 288 7.43 -16.51 9.96
CA MET A 288 6.10 -17.11 10.14
C MET A 288 6.13 -18.64 9.94
N THR A 289 7.31 -19.22 9.75
CA THR A 289 7.48 -20.66 9.62
C THR A 289 7.82 -21.29 10.95
N ALA A 290 7.13 -22.42 11.20
CA ALA A 290 7.53 -23.51 12.05
C ALA A 290 7.57 -23.24 13.55
N ASP A 291 6.41 -23.05 14.15
CA ASP A 291 6.14 -23.76 15.39
C ASP A 291 5.86 -25.23 15.01
N PRO A 292 6.64 -26.23 15.47
CA PRO A 292 6.33 -27.65 15.26
C PRO A 292 4.96 -28.06 15.79
N HIS A 293 4.34 -27.22 16.61
CA HIS A 293 3.01 -27.36 17.20
C HIS A 293 1.94 -26.50 16.53
N GLU A 294 2.26 -25.84 15.38
CA GLU A 294 1.29 -25.04 14.66
C GLU A 294 0.14 -25.89 14.13
N ASP A 295 -1.09 -25.42 14.35
CA ASP A 295 -2.30 -26.02 13.79
C ASP A 295 -2.18 -26.16 12.26
N PRO A 296 -2.23 -27.40 11.70
CA PRO A 296 -2.13 -27.62 10.26
C PRO A 296 -3.16 -26.84 9.45
N ALA A 297 -4.35 -26.60 9.99
CA ALA A 297 -5.39 -25.82 9.33
C ALA A 297 -5.04 -24.33 9.27
N ARG A 298 -4.37 -23.78 10.29
CA ARG A 298 -3.84 -22.42 10.27
C ARG A 298 -2.76 -22.26 9.19
N ARG A 299 -1.84 -23.23 9.13
CA ARG A 299 -0.80 -23.24 8.10
C ARG A 299 -1.39 -23.30 6.69
N ALA A 300 -2.36 -24.18 6.45
CA ALA A 300 -3.03 -24.27 5.16
C ALA A 300 -3.72 -22.93 4.77
N ARG A 301 -4.38 -22.26 5.70
CA ARG A 301 -4.98 -20.93 5.46
C ARG A 301 -3.93 -19.87 5.13
N LEU A 302 -2.80 -19.86 5.83
CA LEU A 302 -1.69 -18.93 5.52
C LEU A 302 -1.14 -19.17 4.11
N TYR A 303 -0.92 -20.45 3.76
CA TYR A 303 -0.47 -20.83 2.43
C TYR A 303 -1.43 -20.36 1.34
N ALA A 304 -2.71 -20.71 1.46
CA ALA A 304 -3.73 -20.31 0.50
C ALA A 304 -3.84 -18.76 0.40
N GLY A 305 -3.74 -18.07 1.53
CA GLY A 305 -3.74 -16.62 1.54
C GLY A 305 -2.57 -16.00 0.78
N TRP A 306 -1.34 -16.47 1.00
CA TRP A 306 -0.16 -15.97 0.29
C TRP A 306 -0.14 -16.38 -1.18
N ALA A 307 -0.61 -17.59 -1.50
CA ALA A 307 -0.80 -18.01 -2.88
C ALA A 307 -1.76 -17.07 -3.63
N ALA A 308 -2.82 -16.65 -2.97
CA ALA A 308 -3.84 -15.77 -3.54
C ALA A 308 -3.45 -14.27 -3.60
N GLY A 309 -2.38 -13.86 -2.90
CA GLY A 309 -1.92 -12.46 -2.86
C GLY A 309 -2.04 -11.80 -1.49
N ALA A 310 -2.28 -12.58 -0.44
CA ALA A 310 -2.40 -12.17 0.96
C ALA A 310 -3.56 -11.18 1.29
N GLY A 311 -3.86 -11.08 2.58
CA GLY A 311 -4.87 -10.14 3.10
C GLY A 311 -6.28 -10.67 3.07
N THR A 312 -7.23 -9.75 3.03
CA THR A 312 -8.66 -10.05 3.14
C THR A 312 -9.19 -10.68 1.84
N ARG A 313 -9.94 -11.75 1.99
CA ARG A 313 -10.51 -12.50 0.87
C ARG A 313 -11.74 -11.80 0.28
N MET A 314 -11.68 -11.41 -1.00
CA MET A 314 -12.75 -10.77 -1.77
C MET A 314 -13.05 -11.59 -3.02
N VAL A 315 -13.94 -12.60 -2.91
CA VAL A 315 -14.19 -13.57 -3.98
C VAL A 315 -15.68 -13.77 -4.17
N GLY A 316 -16.14 -13.68 -5.41
CA GLY A 316 -17.53 -13.84 -5.78
C GLY A 316 -17.95 -13.04 -7.00
N THR A 317 -19.24 -12.75 -7.10
CA THR A 317 -19.76 -11.79 -8.07
C THR A 317 -19.43 -10.36 -7.67
N ALA A 318 -19.52 -9.42 -8.59
CA ALA A 318 -19.27 -8.01 -8.31
C ALA A 318 -20.17 -7.47 -7.19
N GLN A 319 -21.43 -7.91 -7.12
CA GLN A 319 -22.39 -7.50 -6.09
C GLN A 319 -22.00 -8.06 -4.70
N GLU A 320 -21.56 -9.32 -4.64
CA GLU A 320 -21.12 -9.92 -3.39
C GLU A 320 -19.85 -9.24 -2.87
N VAL A 321 -18.89 -8.97 -3.75
CA VAL A 321 -17.66 -8.24 -3.41
C VAL A 321 -17.98 -6.80 -2.98
N ALA A 322 -18.90 -6.11 -3.66
CA ALA A 322 -19.35 -4.77 -3.24
C ALA A 322 -19.94 -4.80 -1.82
N LYS A 323 -20.77 -5.80 -1.50
CA LYS A 323 -21.34 -5.95 -0.16
C LYS A 323 -20.24 -6.20 0.90
N GLN A 324 -19.26 -7.03 0.61
CA GLN A 324 -18.12 -7.28 1.51
C GLN A 324 -17.31 -6.01 1.75
N LEU A 325 -16.95 -5.28 0.69
CA LEU A 325 -16.23 -4.01 0.77
C LEU A 325 -17.03 -2.94 1.53
N GLY A 326 -18.34 -2.86 1.29
CA GLY A 326 -19.23 -1.96 2.03
C GLY A 326 -19.25 -2.26 3.52
N ALA A 327 -19.34 -3.55 3.91
CA ALA A 327 -19.31 -3.95 5.31
C ALA A 327 -17.99 -3.59 6.00
N LEU A 328 -16.86 -3.71 5.31
CA LEU A 328 -15.55 -3.27 5.83
C LEU A 328 -15.49 -1.74 5.97
N SER A 329 -16.03 -1.00 5.02
CA SER A 329 -16.13 0.46 5.12
C SER A 329 -17.02 0.90 6.31
N ASP A 330 -18.12 0.20 6.56
CA ASP A 330 -19.06 0.50 7.66
C ASP A 330 -18.44 0.27 9.05
N ILE A 331 -17.45 -0.63 9.17
CA ILE A 331 -16.69 -0.78 10.43
C ILE A 331 -15.51 0.20 10.53
N GLY A 332 -15.34 1.09 9.55
CA GLY A 332 -14.38 2.19 9.61
C GLY A 332 -13.13 2.02 8.77
N LEU A 333 -13.05 1.03 7.88
CA LEU A 333 -11.95 0.91 6.92
C LEU A 333 -12.03 2.05 5.90
N ASP A 334 -10.91 2.74 5.67
CA ASP A 334 -10.84 3.89 4.77
C ASP A 334 -10.35 3.52 3.37
N GLY A 335 -9.63 2.42 3.22
CA GLY A 335 -9.14 1.99 1.91
C GLY A 335 -8.71 0.53 1.84
N MET A 336 -8.74 -0.02 0.62
CA MET A 336 -8.25 -1.36 0.32
C MET A 336 -7.39 -1.36 -0.93
N ILE A 337 -6.22 -1.98 -0.82
CA ILE A 337 -5.33 -2.26 -1.94
C ILE A 337 -5.55 -3.69 -2.40
N TRP A 338 -5.82 -3.87 -3.67
CA TRP A 338 -6.13 -5.16 -4.27
C TRP A 338 -4.89 -5.85 -4.83
N ASN A 339 -4.80 -7.14 -4.55
CA ASN A 339 -3.91 -8.08 -5.21
C ASN A 339 -4.72 -8.96 -6.16
N THR A 340 -4.22 -9.16 -7.37
CA THR A 340 -4.85 -9.98 -8.40
C THR A 340 -3.81 -10.49 -9.38
N ILE A 341 -4.09 -11.60 -10.05
CA ILE A 341 -3.25 -12.08 -11.17
C ILE A 341 -3.65 -11.46 -12.52
N GLU A 342 -4.85 -10.88 -12.60
CA GLU A 342 -5.42 -10.31 -13.83
C GLU A 342 -5.95 -8.89 -13.57
N PRO A 343 -5.08 -7.88 -13.44
CA PRO A 343 -5.51 -6.53 -13.09
C PRO A 343 -6.46 -5.90 -14.12
N GLU A 344 -6.29 -6.18 -15.39
CA GLU A 344 -7.13 -5.65 -16.46
C GLU A 344 -8.56 -6.24 -16.41
N THR A 345 -8.65 -7.56 -16.26
CA THR A 345 -9.93 -8.28 -16.10
C THR A 345 -10.67 -7.81 -14.84
N LEU A 346 -9.93 -7.67 -13.73
CA LEU A 346 -10.50 -7.13 -12.50
C LEU A 346 -11.09 -5.73 -12.70
N LEU A 347 -10.34 -4.82 -13.33
CA LEU A 347 -10.78 -3.44 -13.56
C LEU A 347 -11.97 -3.36 -14.51
N ASP A 348 -12.06 -4.25 -15.50
CA ASP A 348 -13.24 -4.35 -16.37
C ASP A 348 -14.48 -4.73 -15.58
N HIS A 349 -14.42 -5.80 -14.76
CA HIS A 349 -15.52 -6.17 -13.85
C HIS A 349 -15.83 -5.07 -12.84
N ALA A 350 -14.80 -4.41 -12.31
CA ALA A 350 -14.98 -3.32 -11.37
C ALA A 350 -15.76 -2.16 -12.00
N GLY A 351 -15.37 -1.75 -13.20
CA GLY A 351 -16.04 -0.65 -13.92
C GLY A 351 -17.49 -0.97 -14.30
N ARG A 352 -17.77 -2.22 -14.71
CA ARG A 352 -19.12 -2.62 -15.14
C ARG A 352 -20.10 -2.78 -13.99
N ALA A 353 -19.67 -3.27 -12.81
CA ALA A 353 -20.62 -3.66 -11.78
C ALA A 353 -20.19 -3.33 -10.35
N LEU A 354 -18.91 -3.51 -9.96
CA LEU A 354 -18.47 -3.31 -8.58
C LEU A 354 -18.53 -1.84 -8.16
N LEU A 355 -17.93 -0.94 -8.93
CA LEU A 355 -17.93 0.50 -8.62
C LEU A 355 -19.36 1.08 -8.62
N PRO A 356 -20.22 0.82 -9.63
CA PRO A 356 -21.62 1.22 -9.57
C PRO A 356 -22.36 0.72 -8.33
N ALA A 357 -22.13 -0.51 -7.88
CA ALA A 357 -22.75 -1.04 -6.66
C ALA A 357 -22.26 -0.31 -5.39
N LEU A 358 -20.98 0.02 -5.28
CA LEU A 358 -20.43 0.82 -4.18
C LEU A 358 -20.93 2.28 -4.20
N GLU A 359 -21.15 2.84 -5.37
CA GLU A 359 -21.77 4.16 -5.54
C GLU A 359 -23.22 4.15 -5.09
N ALA A 360 -24.01 3.16 -5.53
CA ALA A 360 -25.41 3.00 -5.15
C ALA A 360 -25.59 2.81 -3.64
N SER A 361 -24.63 2.14 -2.97
CA SER A 361 -24.64 1.95 -1.51
C SER A 361 -24.05 3.13 -0.72
N GLY A 362 -23.58 4.19 -1.40
CA GLY A 362 -23.05 5.41 -0.78
C GLY A 362 -21.67 5.26 -0.15
N HIS A 363 -20.92 4.19 -0.47
CA HIS A 363 -19.54 4.01 -0.04
C HIS A 363 -18.54 4.77 -0.94
N ARG A 364 -18.96 5.03 -2.18
CA ARG A 364 -18.24 5.85 -3.15
C ARG A 364 -19.17 6.89 -3.78
N ARG A 365 -18.60 7.97 -4.27
CA ARG A 365 -19.32 8.95 -5.08
C ARG A 365 -19.17 8.60 -6.55
N ALA A 366 -20.27 8.75 -7.29
CA ALA A 366 -20.21 8.64 -8.75
C ALA A 366 -19.21 9.65 -9.30
N ARG A 367 -18.30 9.19 -10.15
CA ARG A 367 -17.39 10.07 -10.84
C ARG A 367 -18.19 10.95 -11.81
N ARG A 368 -18.10 12.26 -11.64
CA ARG A 368 -18.61 13.19 -12.68
C ARG A 368 -17.78 12.93 -13.93
N GLN A 369 -18.40 12.44 -14.98
CA GLN A 369 -17.76 12.38 -16.30
C GLN A 369 -17.32 13.81 -16.64
N ALA A 370 -16.04 14.02 -16.86
CA ALA A 370 -15.55 15.26 -17.43
C ALA A 370 -16.16 15.36 -18.82
N SER A 371 -17.04 16.35 -19.02
CA SER A 371 -17.65 16.71 -20.31
C SER A 371 -16.61 17.23 -21.26
#